data_cf3fb6e02c46e4d21c6b1efc28b79758
#
_entry.id   cf3fb6e02c46e4d21c6b1efc28b79758
#
_cell.length_a   1.000
_cell.length_b   1.000
_cell.length_c   1.000
_cell.angle_alpha   90.00
_cell.angle_beta   90.00
_cell.angle_gamma   90.00
#
_symmetry.space_group_name_H-M   'P 1'
#
loop_
_entity.id
_entity.type
_entity.pdbx_description
1 polymer ?
#
loop_
_entity_poly.entity_id
_entity_poly.type
_entity_poly.pdbx_seq_one_letter_code
_entity_poly.pdbx_strand_id
1 'polypeptide(L)'
;LSAEQLDKLDYLFFRMKEKGLYITTDLYTNRTFKPGDNIPECDFYDQRQMKMLIPVSRAAMASWKEFAKRWMTHRNPYTGLTWAEDPALYCINLINEETLTNNWSRTPSSVKLYEEAFRKYCAEKKLPGSSASNGNPVFRRFLHELQEAVLAEQIRFVKDELKMKSLVTSLNYISDIPLTLLRRRFDVVDNHSYFDHPGFPEKQWSLPYSYGQASAISRMAVVPRGMMASRLPGKPF
;
A
#
# COMPACT_ATOMS: atom_id res chain seq x y z
N LEU A 1 6.27 5.76 -16.82
CA LEU A 1 4.92 6.30 -16.99
C LEU A 1 4.62 6.44 -18.48
N SER A 2 3.42 6.04 -18.92
CA SER A 2 2.93 6.32 -20.26
C SER A 2 2.51 7.79 -20.33
N ALA A 3 3.05 8.54 -21.31
CA ALA A 3 2.72 9.95 -21.47
C ALA A 3 1.22 10.16 -21.75
N GLU A 4 0.62 9.31 -22.58
CA GLU A 4 -0.81 9.36 -22.87
C GLU A 4 -1.68 9.13 -21.64
N GLN A 5 -1.32 8.14 -20.80
CA GLN A 5 -2.08 7.86 -19.58
C GLN A 5 -1.88 8.96 -18.53
N LEU A 6 -0.70 9.53 -18.47
CA LEU A 6 -0.41 10.63 -17.57
C LEU A 6 -1.20 11.87 -17.95
N ASP A 7 -1.26 12.20 -19.23
CA ASP A 7 -2.06 13.33 -19.75
C ASP A 7 -3.57 13.16 -19.41
N LYS A 8 -4.11 11.94 -19.58
CA LYS A 8 -5.50 11.66 -19.19
C LYS A 8 -5.74 11.84 -17.68
N LEU A 9 -4.80 11.42 -16.85
CA LEU A 9 -4.89 11.61 -15.41
C LEU A 9 -4.79 13.09 -15.02
N ASP A 10 -3.88 13.83 -15.66
CA ASP A 10 -3.70 15.26 -15.44
C ASP A 10 -4.95 16.05 -15.84
N TYR A 11 -5.55 15.72 -16.98
CA TYR A 11 -6.80 16.32 -17.39
C TYR A 11 -7.95 16.00 -16.43
N LEU A 12 -8.08 14.75 -16.02
CA LEU A 12 -9.08 14.35 -15.02
C LEU A 12 -8.88 15.11 -13.71
N PHE A 13 -7.65 15.20 -13.21
CA PHE A 13 -7.30 15.95 -12.00
C PHE A 13 -7.74 17.42 -12.12
N PHE A 14 -7.38 18.04 -13.24
CA PHE A 14 -7.77 19.43 -13.52
C PHE A 14 -9.30 19.61 -13.50
N ARG A 15 -10.05 18.72 -14.19
CA ARG A 15 -11.52 18.81 -14.24
C ARG A 15 -12.18 18.59 -12.88
N MET A 16 -11.65 17.68 -12.06
CA MET A 16 -12.12 17.46 -10.70
C MET A 16 -11.87 18.72 -9.84
N LYS A 17 -10.68 19.28 -9.91
CA LYS A 17 -10.30 20.51 -9.21
C LYS A 17 -11.21 21.70 -9.60
N GLU A 18 -11.52 21.89 -10.89
CA GLU A 18 -12.45 22.92 -11.35
C GLU A 18 -13.87 22.77 -10.76
N LYS A 19 -14.26 21.55 -10.41
CA LYS A 19 -15.54 21.26 -9.76
C LYS A 19 -15.49 21.36 -8.23
N GLY A 20 -14.37 21.80 -7.66
CA GLY A 20 -14.18 21.89 -6.21
C GLY A 20 -14.00 20.54 -5.51
N LEU A 21 -13.67 19.50 -6.24
CA LEU A 21 -13.44 18.16 -5.67
C LEU A 21 -12.00 18.05 -5.15
N TYR A 22 -11.84 17.46 -3.99
CA TYR A 22 -10.55 16.99 -3.49
C TYR A 22 -10.28 15.57 -3.98
N ILE A 23 -9.02 15.26 -4.17
CA ILE A 23 -8.57 14.02 -4.82
C ILE A 23 -7.71 13.22 -3.85
N THR A 24 -7.97 11.92 -3.79
CA THR A 24 -7.09 10.94 -3.17
C THR A 24 -6.54 9.99 -4.23
N THR A 25 -5.34 9.48 -4.03
CA THR A 25 -4.76 8.49 -4.93
C THR A 25 -3.82 7.53 -4.21
N ASP A 26 -3.71 6.33 -4.76
CA ASP A 26 -2.71 5.36 -4.34
C ASP A 26 -1.45 5.52 -5.19
N LEU A 27 -0.29 5.69 -4.58
CA LEU A 27 0.98 5.69 -5.32
C LEU A 27 1.25 4.35 -5.98
N TYR A 28 0.84 3.28 -5.33
CA TYR A 28 1.00 1.92 -5.85
C TYR A 28 -0.24 1.08 -5.59
N THR A 29 -0.87 0.57 -6.65
CA THR A 29 -2.02 -0.34 -6.57
C THR A 29 -1.69 -1.68 -7.24
N ASN A 30 -1.71 -1.72 -8.57
CA ASN A 30 -1.55 -2.94 -9.37
C ASN A 30 -0.38 -2.85 -10.37
N ARG A 31 0.62 -2.01 -10.09
CA ARG A 31 1.79 -1.94 -10.96
C ARG A 31 2.57 -3.25 -10.88
N THR A 32 2.84 -3.83 -12.04
CA THR A 32 3.74 -4.98 -12.17
C THR A 32 5.15 -4.48 -12.44
N PHE A 33 6.14 -5.03 -11.74
CA PHE A 33 7.53 -4.80 -12.07
C PHE A 33 7.86 -5.34 -13.47
N LYS A 34 8.75 -4.66 -14.16
CA LYS A 34 9.22 -5.02 -15.49
C LYS A 34 10.73 -5.25 -15.46
N PRO A 35 11.29 -5.96 -16.45
CA PRO A 35 12.75 -6.14 -16.52
C PRO A 35 13.56 -4.84 -16.43
N GLY A 36 13.02 -3.74 -16.98
CA GLY A 36 13.64 -2.42 -16.89
C GLY A 36 13.61 -1.76 -15.51
N ASP A 37 12.90 -2.33 -14.54
CA ASP A 37 12.96 -1.89 -13.14
C ASP A 37 14.23 -2.41 -12.42
N ASN A 38 14.96 -3.34 -13.01
CA ASN A 38 16.22 -3.91 -12.53
C ASN A 38 16.13 -4.42 -11.08
N ILE A 39 15.10 -5.23 -10.80
CA ILE A 39 14.86 -5.85 -9.49
C ILE A 39 15.25 -7.33 -9.60
N PRO A 40 16.43 -7.73 -9.10
CA PRO A 40 16.94 -9.11 -9.29
C PRO A 40 16.07 -10.19 -8.65
N GLU A 41 15.36 -9.84 -7.57
CA GLU A 41 14.52 -10.76 -6.82
C GLU A 41 13.12 -10.96 -7.42
N CYS A 42 12.79 -10.24 -8.48
CA CYS A 42 11.48 -10.25 -9.11
C CYS A 42 11.41 -11.28 -10.24
N ASP A 43 10.38 -12.12 -10.25
CA ASP A 43 10.09 -13.03 -11.37
C ASP A 43 9.21 -12.39 -12.46
N PHE A 44 8.71 -11.20 -12.25
CA PHE A 44 7.88 -10.38 -13.16
C PHE A 44 6.50 -10.96 -13.52
N TYR A 45 6.08 -12.07 -12.92
CA TYR A 45 4.81 -12.72 -13.24
C TYR A 45 3.66 -12.39 -12.29
N ASP A 46 3.93 -11.98 -11.05
CA ASP A 46 2.91 -11.64 -10.07
C ASP A 46 2.82 -10.13 -9.83
N GLN A 47 1.66 -9.55 -10.11
CA GLN A 47 1.37 -8.12 -9.84
C GLN A 47 1.52 -7.74 -8.37
N ARG A 48 1.39 -8.70 -7.45
CA ARG A 48 1.49 -8.48 -6.01
C ARG A 48 2.91 -8.46 -5.48
N GLN A 49 3.89 -8.83 -6.30
CA GLN A 49 5.29 -8.89 -5.85
C GLN A 49 5.82 -7.58 -5.31
N MET A 50 5.42 -6.43 -5.85
CA MET A 50 5.89 -5.16 -5.32
C MET A 50 5.59 -4.99 -3.83
N LYS A 51 4.39 -5.42 -3.36
CA LYS A 51 4.00 -5.33 -1.94
C LYS A 51 4.89 -6.17 -1.03
N MET A 52 5.43 -7.28 -1.57
CA MET A 52 6.31 -8.19 -0.84
C MET A 52 7.78 -7.79 -0.96
N LEU A 53 8.20 -7.28 -2.10
CA LEU A 53 9.61 -7.03 -2.38
C LEU A 53 10.09 -5.68 -1.85
N ILE A 54 9.24 -4.66 -1.85
CA ILE A 54 9.62 -3.32 -1.34
C ILE A 54 10.25 -3.39 0.06
N PRO A 55 9.72 -4.18 1.02
CA PRO A 55 10.30 -4.25 2.35
C PRO A 55 11.66 -4.96 2.45
N VAL A 56 11.97 -5.86 1.54
CA VAL A 56 13.16 -6.73 1.64
C VAL A 56 14.15 -6.56 0.48
N SER A 57 13.80 -5.80 -0.54
CA SER A 57 14.67 -5.49 -1.68
C SER A 57 14.90 -3.98 -1.81
N ARG A 58 16.18 -3.57 -1.74
CA ARG A 58 16.56 -2.17 -1.98
C ARG A 58 16.23 -1.71 -3.39
N ALA A 59 16.35 -2.60 -4.38
CA ALA A 59 16.01 -2.30 -5.76
C ALA A 59 14.51 -2.06 -5.92
N ALA A 60 13.66 -2.87 -5.27
CA ALA A 60 12.21 -2.65 -5.28
C ALA A 60 11.81 -1.34 -4.60
N MET A 61 12.41 -0.99 -3.45
CA MET A 61 12.20 0.31 -2.81
C MET A 61 12.66 1.47 -3.69
N ALA A 62 13.80 1.36 -4.36
CA ALA A 62 14.29 2.37 -5.28
C ALA A 62 13.34 2.55 -6.48
N SER A 63 12.81 1.47 -7.05
CA SER A 63 11.81 1.52 -8.11
C SER A 63 10.50 2.18 -7.65
N TRP A 64 10.04 1.91 -6.42
CA TRP A 64 8.90 2.59 -5.83
C TRP A 64 9.14 4.10 -5.69
N LYS A 65 10.29 4.51 -5.16
CA LYS A 65 10.67 5.93 -5.02
C LYS A 65 10.74 6.64 -6.37
N GLU A 66 11.36 6.02 -7.35
CA GLU A 66 11.48 6.61 -8.69
C GLU A 66 10.11 6.78 -9.37
N PHE A 67 9.23 5.79 -9.24
CA PHE A 67 7.86 5.89 -9.74
C PHE A 67 7.09 7.02 -9.06
N ALA A 68 7.11 7.07 -7.73
CA ALA A 68 6.45 8.11 -6.95
C ALA A 68 6.99 9.50 -7.32
N LYS A 69 8.31 9.65 -7.43
CA LYS A 69 8.95 10.90 -7.85
C LYS A 69 8.46 11.34 -9.22
N ARG A 70 8.58 10.47 -10.24
CA ARG A 70 8.16 10.82 -11.61
C ARG A 70 6.70 11.22 -11.69
N TRP A 71 5.83 10.61 -10.93
CA TRP A 71 4.41 10.95 -10.95
C TRP A 71 4.13 12.24 -10.19
N MET A 72 4.63 12.36 -8.98
CA MET A 72 4.25 13.46 -8.10
C MET A 72 4.93 14.78 -8.43
N THR A 73 6.11 14.75 -9.09
CA THR A 73 6.89 15.97 -9.38
C THR A 73 6.81 16.43 -10.82
N HIS A 74 6.13 15.72 -11.74
CA HIS A 74 5.89 16.27 -13.06
C HIS A 74 4.89 17.43 -12.98
N ARG A 75 5.00 18.38 -13.88
CA ARG A 75 4.10 19.52 -13.95
C ARG A 75 2.86 19.15 -14.77
N ASN A 76 1.70 19.17 -14.14
CA ASN A 76 0.42 19.00 -14.80
C ASN A 76 0.20 20.20 -15.77
N PRO A 77 0.06 19.98 -17.08
CA PRO A 77 -0.05 21.06 -18.05
C PRO A 77 -1.33 21.87 -17.92
N TYR A 78 -2.37 21.33 -17.31
CA TYR A 78 -3.67 21.98 -17.17
C TYR A 78 -3.77 22.83 -15.90
N THR A 79 -3.11 22.44 -14.80
CA THR A 79 -3.13 23.20 -13.54
C THR A 79 -1.91 24.11 -13.39
N GLY A 80 -0.82 23.84 -14.10
CA GLY A 80 0.45 24.52 -13.97
C GLY A 80 1.22 24.21 -12.67
N LEU A 81 0.74 23.25 -11.86
CA LEU A 81 1.37 22.78 -10.62
C LEU A 81 1.85 21.36 -10.75
N THR A 82 2.77 20.92 -9.92
CA THR A 82 3.03 19.48 -9.72
C THR A 82 1.93 18.88 -8.84
N TRP A 83 1.71 17.57 -8.95
CA TRP A 83 0.76 16.89 -8.06
C TRP A 83 1.15 17.05 -6.59
N ALA A 84 2.46 17.04 -6.29
CA ALA A 84 2.96 17.24 -4.93
C ALA A 84 2.63 18.62 -4.34
N GLU A 85 2.52 19.66 -5.19
CA GLU A 85 2.24 21.04 -4.77
C GLU A 85 0.75 21.38 -4.78
N ASP A 86 -0.05 20.64 -5.55
CA ASP A 86 -1.44 21.00 -5.80
C ASP A 86 -2.33 20.75 -4.57
N PRO A 87 -2.99 21.79 -4.03
CA PRO A 87 -3.82 21.67 -2.84
C PRO A 87 -5.10 20.83 -3.04
N ALA A 88 -5.48 20.52 -4.29
CA ALA A 88 -6.58 19.63 -4.57
C ALA A 88 -6.23 18.15 -4.31
N LEU A 89 -4.94 17.81 -4.27
CA LEU A 89 -4.51 16.48 -3.82
C LEU A 89 -4.60 16.40 -2.28
N TYR A 90 -5.70 15.86 -1.79
CA TYR A 90 -6.00 15.79 -0.36
C TYR A 90 -5.13 14.78 0.38
N CYS A 91 -5.06 13.55 -0.14
CA CYS A 91 -4.38 12.45 0.51
C CYS A 91 -3.76 11.48 -0.49
N ILE A 92 -2.62 10.94 -0.14
CA ILE A 92 -2.01 9.82 -0.85
C ILE A 92 -1.94 8.58 0.06
N ASN A 93 -2.22 7.43 -0.53
CA ASN A 93 -1.91 6.14 0.05
C ASN A 93 -0.58 5.62 -0.52
N LEU A 94 0.35 5.22 0.33
CA LEU A 94 1.69 4.81 -0.11
C LEU A 94 1.65 3.53 -0.93
N ILE A 95 0.92 2.52 -0.45
CA ILE A 95 0.71 1.24 -1.16
C ILE A 95 -0.68 0.72 -0.81
N ASN A 96 -1.51 0.51 -1.81
CA ASN A 96 -2.86 -0.01 -1.61
C ASN A 96 -2.85 -1.43 -1.02
N GLU A 97 -3.64 -1.63 0.03
CA GLU A 97 -3.88 -2.93 0.69
C GLU A 97 -2.59 -3.68 1.03
N GLU A 98 -1.60 -2.96 1.56
CA GLU A 98 -0.34 -3.53 2.00
C GLU A 98 -0.42 -3.99 3.45
N THR A 99 -0.11 -5.27 3.70
CA THR A 99 0.28 -5.78 5.02
C THR A 99 1.26 -6.93 4.86
N LEU A 100 2.38 -6.89 5.57
CA LEU A 100 3.40 -7.93 5.45
C LEU A 100 2.89 -9.29 5.92
N THR A 101 2.12 -9.34 6.98
CA THR A 101 1.52 -10.58 7.49
C THR A 101 0.65 -11.32 6.46
N ASN A 102 0.04 -10.58 5.53
CA ASN A 102 -0.76 -11.17 4.46
C ASN A 102 0.05 -11.49 3.20
N ASN A 103 1.15 -10.78 2.99
CA ASN A 103 1.82 -10.76 1.69
C ASN A 103 3.18 -11.46 1.67
N TRP A 104 3.91 -11.56 2.79
CA TRP A 104 5.30 -12.02 2.82
C TRP A 104 5.54 -13.38 2.17
N SER A 105 4.55 -14.29 2.22
CA SER A 105 4.66 -15.68 1.73
C SER A 105 3.91 -15.95 0.43
N ARG A 106 3.59 -14.93 -0.36
CA ARG A 106 2.76 -15.11 -1.56
C ARG A 106 3.48 -15.79 -2.72
N THR A 107 4.80 -15.70 -2.78
CA THR A 107 5.60 -16.38 -3.80
C THR A 107 6.76 -17.14 -3.16
N PRO A 108 7.25 -18.23 -3.78
CA PRO A 108 8.42 -18.95 -3.26
C PRO A 108 9.68 -18.09 -3.16
N SER A 109 9.86 -17.12 -4.06
CA SER A 109 10.98 -16.18 -4.03
C SER A 109 10.87 -15.22 -2.83
N SER A 110 9.68 -14.69 -2.55
CA SER A 110 9.49 -13.83 -1.39
C SER A 110 9.72 -14.57 -0.08
N VAL A 111 9.24 -15.81 0.05
CA VAL A 111 9.48 -16.64 1.26
C VAL A 111 10.98 -16.71 1.57
N LYS A 112 11.82 -17.06 0.59
CA LYS A 112 13.28 -17.14 0.79
C LYS A 112 13.88 -15.83 1.29
N LEU A 113 13.47 -14.70 0.72
CA LEU A 113 13.95 -13.38 1.12
C LEU A 113 13.57 -13.04 2.57
N TYR A 114 12.33 -13.32 2.94
CA TYR A 114 11.88 -13.07 4.32
C TYR A 114 12.52 -14.02 5.33
N GLU A 115 12.73 -15.29 4.98
CA GLU A 115 13.49 -16.24 5.80
C GLU A 115 14.93 -15.80 6.01
N GLU A 116 15.57 -15.30 4.96
CA GLU A 116 16.94 -14.76 5.06
C GLU A 116 17.00 -13.50 5.92
N ALA A 117 16.09 -12.54 5.68
CA ALA A 117 15.99 -11.32 6.45
C ALA A 117 15.69 -11.62 7.93
N PHE A 118 14.80 -12.57 8.20
CA PHE A 118 14.48 -13.00 9.57
C PHE A 118 15.66 -13.67 10.26
N ARG A 119 16.42 -14.49 9.55
CA ARG A 119 17.64 -15.12 10.09
C ARG A 119 18.68 -14.07 10.51
N LYS A 120 18.89 -13.03 9.67
CA LYS A 120 19.75 -11.89 10.00
C LYS A 120 19.25 -11.13 11.22
N TYR A 121 17.95 -10.83 11.28
CA TYR A 121 17.31 -10.18 12.42
C TYR A 121 17.50 -10.97 13.72
N CYS A 122 17.30 -12.29 13.72
CA CYS A 122 17.52 -13.12 14.89
C CYS A 122 18.99 -13.09 15.35
N ALA A 123 19.93 -13.16 14.41
CA ALA A 123 21.36 -13.08 14.74
C ALA A 123 21.75 -11.74 15.37
N GLU A 124 21.29 -10.63 14.81
CA GLU A 124 21.53 -9.27 15.33
C GLU A 124 20.94 -9.04 16.72
N LYS A 125 19.74 -9.56 16.94
CA LYS A 125 19.02 -9.43 18.23
C LYS A 125 19.41 -10.50 19.24
N LYS A 126 20.30 -11.45 18.89
CA LYS A 126 20.69 -12.60 19.71
C LYS A 126 19.48 -13.44 20.15
N LEU A 127 18.51 -13.60 19.25
CA LEU A 127 17.31 -14.41 19.47
C LEU A 127 17.54 -15.85 18.98
N PRO A 128 16.88 -16.85 19.57
CA PRO A 128 16.97 -18.22 19.10
C PRO A 128 16.47 -18.31 17.66
N GLY A 129 17.19 -19.06 16.83
CA GLY A 129 16.77 -19.37 15.47
C GLY A 129 15.44 -20.12 15.50
N SER A 130 14.50 -19.66 14.66
CA SER A 130 13.18 -20.27 14.54
C SER A 130 12.63 -20.11 13.13
N SER A 131 11.59 -20.87 12.79
CA SER A 131 11.00 -20.82 11.45
C SER A 131 10.22 -19.53 11.19
N ALA A 132 10.30 -19.03 9.97
CA ALA A 132 9.47 -17.95 9.49
C ALA A 132 8.02 -18.45 9.32
N SER A 133 7.11 -17.99 10.16
CA SER A 133 5.68 -18.30 10.04
C SER A 133 4.85 -17.28 10.81
N ASN A 134 3.60 -17.06 10.37
CA ASN A 134 2.67 -16.18 11.08
C ASN A 134 2.30 -16.68 12.49
N GLY A 135 2.48 -17.97 12.77
CA GLY A 135 2.30 -18.55 14.12
C GLY A 135 3.47 -18.26 15.07
N ASN A 136 4.61 -17.84 14.55
CA ASN A 136 5.80 -17.55 15.35
C ASN A 136 5.79 -16.10 15.86
N PRO A 137 5.70 -15.85 17.18
CA PRO A 137 5.64 -14.50 17.73
C PRO A 137 6.89 -13.66 17.45
N VAL A 138 8.07 -14.30 17.37
CA VAL A 138 9.33 -13.60 17.04
C VAL A 138 9.31 -13.16 15.58
N PHE A 139 8.82 -14.01 14.68
CA PHE A 139 8.67 -13.65 13.27
C PHE A 139 7.64 -12.55 13.06
N ARG A 140 6.51 -12.60 13.76
CA ARG A 140 5.52 -11.52 13.71
C ARG A 140 6.08 -10.19 14.20
N ARG A 141 6.88 -10.21 15.27
CA ARG A 141 7.60 -9.02 15.75
C ARG A 141 8.56 -8.49 14.68
N PHE A 142 9.32 -9.37 14.03
CA PHE A 142 10.19 -9.01 12.91
C PHE A 142 9.41 -8.34 11.78
N LEU A 143 8.29 -8.93 11.34
CA LEU A 143 7.44 -8.33 10.31
C LEU A 143 6.92 -6.95 10.71
N HIS A 144 6.56 -6.76 11.97
CA HIS A 144 6.09 -5.48 12.50
C HIS A 144 7.21 -4.42 12.48
N GLU A 145 8.40 -4.75 12.99
CA GLU A 145 9.56 -3.82 13.00
C GLU A 145 10.00 -3.49 11.56
N LEU A 146 9.99 -4.48 10.66
CA LEU A 146 10.29 -4.27 9.25
C LEU A 146 9.26 -3.35 8.57
N GLN A 147 7.97 -3.59 8.75
CA GLN A 147 6.91 -2.74 8.23
C GLN A 147 7.05 -1.30 8.74
N GLU A 148 7.34 -1.13 10.03
CA GLU A 148 7.56 0.17 10.63
C GLU A 148 8.72 0.93 9.99
N ALA A 149 9.85 0.27 9.78
CA ALA A 149 11.02 0.86 9.14
C ALA A 149 10.74 1.28 7.69
N VAL A 150 10.06 0.43 6.93
CA VAL A 150 9.66 0.70 5.54
C VAL A 150 8.73 1.91 5.46
N LEU A 151 7.71 1.95 6.30
CA LEU A 151 6.76 3.07 6.32
C LEU A 151 7.45 4.39 6.73
N ALA A 152 8.35 4.35 7.70
CA ALA A 152 9.13 5.52 8.08
C ALA A 152 9.98 6.05 6.92
N GLU A 153 10.61 5.16 6.16
CA GLU A 153 11.39 5.52 4.96
C GLU A 153 10.50 6.12 3.87
N GLN A 154 9.35 5.51 3.59
CA GLN A 154 8.40 5.99 2.58
C GLN A 154 7.80 7.34 2.95
N ILE A 155 7.37 7.53 4.20
CA ILE A 155 6.83 8.82 4.68
C ILE A 155 7.88 9.91 4.56
N ARG A 156 9.12 9.65 5.03
CA ARG A 156 10.23 10.60 4.89
C ARG A 156 10.47 10.98 3.44
N PHE A 157 10.47 10.00 2.54
CA PHE A 157 10.67 10.25 1.11
C PHE A 157 9.60 11.18 0.54
N VAL A 158 8.31 10.89 0.76
CA VAL A 158 7.23 11.72 0.19
C VAL A 158 7.12 13.09 0.86
N LYS A 159 7.34 13.18 2.18
CA LYS A 159 7.23 14.45 2.91
C LYS A 159 8.48 15.31 2.78
N ASP A 160 9.67 14.73 2.96
CA ASP A 160 10.91 15.51 3.07
C ASP A 160 11.65 15.65 1.74
N GLU A 161 11.62 14.63 0.88
CA GLU A 161 12.32 14.67 -0.40
C GLU A 161 11.42 15.21 -1.53
N LEU A 162 10.17 14.69 -1.64
CA LEU A 162 9.22 15.17 -2.66
C LEU A 162 8.46 16.44 -2.22
N LYS A 163 8.57 16.84 -0.95
CA LYS A 163 7.89 18.02 -0.37
C LYS A 163 6.37 18.01 -0.55
N MET A 164 5.77 16.82 -0.51
CA MET A 164 4.33 16.69 -0.70
C MET A 164 3.54 17.37 0.42
N LYS A 165 2.57 18.18 0.02
CA LYS A 165 1.68 18.91 0.95
C LYS A 165 0.47 18.09 1.36
N SER A 166 0.07 17.10 0.54
CA SER A 166 -1.05 16.22 0.82
C SER A 166 -0.87 15.41 2.10
N LEU A 167 -1.98 14.99 2.70
CA LEU A 167 -1.97 14.02 3.78
C LEU A 167 -1.46 12.66 3.29
N VAL A 168 -0.97 11.84 4.20
CA VAL A 168 -0.42 10.50 3.90
C VAL A 168 -1.16 9.46 4.71
N THR A 169 -1.56 8.39 4.05
CA THR A 169 -2.08 7.15 4.64
C THR A 169 -1.40 5.91 4.07
N SER A 170 -1.58 4.78 4.68
CA SER A 170 -1.27 3.42 4.20
C SER A 170 -1.87 2.39 5.14
N LEU A 171 -1.59 1.09 4.92
CA LEU A 171 -2.15 0.00 5.72
C LEU A 171 -3.68 0.02 5.76
N ASN A 172 -4.30 0.29 4.62
CA ASN A 172 -5.75 0.41 4.49
C ASN A 172 -6.47 -0.95 4.40
N TYR A 173 -5.74 -2.06 4.55
CA TYR A 173 -6.29 -3.42 4.70
C TYR A 173 -5.49 -4.17 5.76
N ILE A 174 -5.98 -4.19 6.99
CA ILE A 174 -5.30 -4.84 8.12
C ILE A 174 -6.11 -6.03 8.61
N SER A 175 -5.45 -7.18 8.67
CA SER A 175 -5.93 -8.39 9.33
C SER A 175 -5.24 -8.67 10.67
N ASP A 176 -4.16 -7.94 10.99
CA ASP A 176 -3.36 -8.12 12.21
C ASP A 176 -3.48 -6.89 13.12
N ILE A 177 -4.07 -7.07 14.30
CA ILE A 177 -4.31 -5.97 15.26
C ILE A 177 -3.04 -5.20 15.63
N PRO A 178 -1.87 -5.82 15.91
CA PRO A 178 -0.65 -5.08 16.20
C PRO A 178 -0.25 -4.06 15.13
N LEU A 179 -0.51 -4.34 13.85
CA LEU A 179 -0.23 -3.42 12.76
C LEU A 179 -1.08 -2.14 12.81
N THR A 180 -2.23 -2.18 13.48
CA THR A 180 -3.07 -1.00 13.68
C THR A 180 -2.31 0.12 14.40
N LEU A 181 -1.38 -0.23 15.29
CA LEU A 181 -0.56 0.76 15.99
C LEU A 181 0.38 1.54 15.07
N LEU A 182 0.81 0.95 13.96
CA LEU A 182 1.66 1.63 12.96
C LEU A 182 0.91 2.77 12.25
N ARG A 183 -0.42 2.71 12.19
CA ARG A 183 -1.26 3.76 11.61
C ARG A 183 -1.13 5.12 12.34
N ARG A 184 -0.56 5.15 13.54
CA ARG A 184 -0.23 6.40 14.25
C ARG A 184 0.74 7.29 13.48
N ARG A 185 1.53 6.71 12.58
CA ARG A 185 2.49 7.44 11.76
C ARG A 185 1.86 8.23 10.62
N PHE A 186 0.63 7.91 10.25
CA PHE A 186 -0.07 8.56 9.15
C PHE A 186 -0.87 9.78 9.62
N ASP A 187 -1.17 10.66 8.67
CA ASP A 187 -2.03 11.83 8.92
C ASP A 187 -3.50 11.41 9.06
N VAL A 188 -3.91 10.41 8.28
CA VAL A 188 -5.28 9.87 8.22
C VAL A 188 -5.25 8.37 8.39
N VAL A 189 -6.26 7.80 9.04
CA VAL A 189 -6.49 6.35 9.06
C VAL A 189 -7.51 6.01 7.98
N ASP A 190 -7.16 5.07 7.13
CA ASP A 190 -8.01 4.55 6.07
C ASP A 190 -8.20 3.04 6.24
N ASN A 191 -9.36 2.50 5.84
CA ASN A 191 -9.61 1.08 5.92
C ASN A 191 -10.57 0.61 4.82
N HIS A 192 -10.14 -0.40 4.06
CA HIS A 192 -10.97 -1.07 3.07
C HIS A 192 -11.78 -2.20 3.71
N SER A 193 -13.06 -2.20 3.47
CA SER A 193 -13.97 -3.24 3.94
C SER A 193 -15.09 -3.46 2.93
N TYR A 194 -15.40 -4.72 2.70
CA TYR A 194 -16.46 -5.13 1.76
C TYR A 194 -17.51 -5.98 2.49
N PHE A 195 -18.77 -5.64 2.36
CA PHE A 195 -19.87 -6.45 2.89
C PHE A 195 -20.55 -7.30 1.81
N ASP A 196 -20.38 -6.93 0.54
CA ASP A 196 -20.91 -7.64 -0.60
C ASP A 196 -19.90 -7.63 -1.75
N HIS A 197 -18.92 -8.53 -1.67
CA HIS A 197 -17.91 -8.69 -2.70
C HIS A 197 -18.51 -9.45 -3.89
N PRO A 198 -18.29 -9.03 -5.15
CA PRO A 198 -18.81 -9.73 -6.30
C PRO A 198 -18.26 -11.16 -6.41
N GLY A 199 -19.16 -12.10 -6.69
CA GLY A 199 -18.80 -13.46 -7.05
C GLY A 199 -18.64 -13.60 -8.56
N PHE A 200 -17.59 -14.27 -9.01
CA PHE A 200 -17.28 -14.50 -10.42
C PHE A 200 -17.26 -16.02 -10.68
N PRO A 201 -18.32 -16.60 -11.31
CA PRO A 201 -18.40 -18.05 -11.49
C PRO A 201 -17.38 -18.62 -12.49
N GLU A 202 -16.95 -17.82 -13.47
CA GLU A 202 -16.03 -18.26 -14.50
C GLU A 202 -14.64 -17.64 -14.33
N LYS A 203 -14.52 -16.37 -14.64
CA LYS A 203 -13.25 -15.65 -14.59
C LYS A 203 -13.36 -14.42 -13.72
N GLN A 204 -12.44 -14.24 -12.80
CA GLN A 204 -12.37 -13.05 -11.95
C GLN A 204 -12.39 -11.76 -12.77
N TRP A 205 -13.22 -10.80 -12.37
CA TRP A 205 -13.40 -9.49 -13.01
C TRP A 205 -14.00 -9.55 -14.43
N SER A 206 -14.74 -10.62 -14.73
CA SER A 206 -15.49 -10.76 -15.99
C SER A 206 -16.97 -11.03 -15.75
N LEU A 207 -17.79 -10.73 -16.75
CA LEU A 207 -19.19 -11.15 -16.76
C LEU A 207 -19.30 -12.66 -17.09
N PRO A 208 -20.28 -13.37 -16.51
CA PRO A 208 -21.27 -12.87 -15.55
C PRO A 208 -20.68 -12.74 -14.13
N TYR A 209 -21.26 -11.85 -13.33
CA TYR A 209 -20.97 -11.75 -11.91
C TYR A 209 -22.27 -11.62 -11.10
N SER A 210 -22.18 -11.93 -9.81
CA SER A 210 -23.30 -11.84 -8.87
C SER A 210 -22.88 -11.15 -7.58
N TYR A 211 -23.84 -10.54 -6.92
CA TYR A 211 -23.71 -10.04 -5.55
C TYR A 211 -24.59 -10.85 -4.61
N GLY A 212 -24.15 -11.05 -3.40
CA GLY A 212 -24.89 -11.76 -2.36
C GLY A 212 -26.06 -10.96 -1.77
N GLN A 213 -26.21 -9.70 -2.16
CA GLN A 213 -27.22 -8.75 -1.67
C GLN A 213 -27.26 -8.68 -0.13
N ALA A 214 -26.09 -8.79 0.49
CA ALA A 214 -25.95 -8.69 1.92
C ALA A 214 -26.10 -7.23 2.37
N SER A 215 -26.80 -7.02 3.47
CA SER A 215 -26.84 -5.72 4.14
C SER A 215 -25.82 -5.63 5.24
N ALA A 216 -25.05 -4.55 5.29
CA ALA A 216 -24.14 -4.27 6.40
C ALA A 216 -24.87 -4.17 7.76
N ILE A 217 -26.15 -3.79 7.73
CA ILE A 217 -27.01 -3.70 8.92
C ILE A 217 -27.51 -5.07 9.34
N SER A 218 -28.00 -5.88 8.38
CA SER A 218 -28.63 -7.17 8.67
C SER A 218 -27.64 -8.27 9.07
N ARG A 219 -26.37 -8.18 8.68
CA ARG A 219 -25.31 -9.13 9.03
C ARG A 219 -24.51 -8.71 10.26
N MET A 220 -25.16 -8.07 11.22
CA MET A 220 -24.55 -7.73 12.51
C MET A 220 -23.16 -7.08 12.39
N ALA A 221 -23.02 -6.22 11.40
CA ALA A 221 -21.98 -5.21 11.45
C ALA A 221 -20.52 -5.73 11.48
N VAL A 222 -20.20 -6.76 10.69
CA VAL A 222 -18.80 -7.16 10.52
C VAL A 222 -17.98 -5.98 9.97
N VAL A 223 -18.49 -5.25 8.98
CA VAL A 223 -17.85 -4.07 8.40
C VAL A 223 -17.80 -2.91 9.40
N PRO A 224 -18.92 -2.42 9.98
CA PRO A 224 -18.86 -1.37 11.00
C PRO A 224 -17.97 -1.72 12.21
N ARG A 225 -17.98 -2.97 12.68
CA ARG A 225 -17.09 -3.41 13.76
C ARG A 225 -15.63 -3.35 13.37
N GLY A 226 -15.28 -3.81 12.16
CA GLY A 226 -13.92 -3.74 11.63
C GLY A 226 -13.44 -2.29 11.50
N MET A 227 -14.30 -1.42 10.99
CA MET A 227 -14.01 0.00 10.89
C MET A 227 -13.82 0.64 12.28
N MET A 228 -14.71 0.38 13.23
CA MET A 228 -14.59 0.90 14.60
C MET A 228 -13.33 0.40 15.30
N ALA A 229 -13.00 -0.88 15.13
CA ALA A 229 -11.78 -1.46 15.69
C ALA A 229 -10.50 -0.91 15.07
N SER A 230 -10.60 -0.35 13.86
CA SER A 230 -9.47 0.25 13.14
C SER A 230 -9.20 1.70 13.51
N ARG A 231 -10.11 2.34 14.26
CA ARG A 231 -9.94 3.75 14.66
C ARG A 231 -8.78 3.91 15.62
N LEU A 232 -8.08 5.03 15.46
CA LEU A 232 -7.09 5.51 16.43
C LEU A 232 -7.57 6.82 17.03
N PRO A 233 -7.59 6.96 18.38
CA PRO A 233 -7.94 8.20 19.02
C PRO A 233 -7.06 9.36 18.53
N GLY A 234 -7.69 10.50 18.21
CA GLY A 234 -6.99 11.69 17.73
C GLY A 234 -6.54 11.65 16.26
N LYS A 235 -6.96 10.63 15.49
CA LYS A 235 -6.71 10.59 14.04
C LYS A 235 -8.02 10.68 13.27
N PRO A 236 -8.07 11.45 12.17
CA PRO A 236 -9.15 11.37 11.18
C PRO A 236 -9.28 9.96 10.63
N PHE A 237 -10.51 9.56 10.34
CA PHE A 237 -10.85 8.22 9.82
C PHE A 237 -11.74 8.36 8.60
#